data_bec3ac8a224ab9e3ac7098421586fb26
#
_entry.id   bec3ac8a224ab9e3ac7098421586fb26
#
_cell.length_a   1.000
_cell.length_b   1.000
_cell.length_c   1.000
_cell.angle_alpha   90.00
_cell.angle_beta   90.00
_cell.angle_gamma   90.00
#
_symmetry.space_group_name_H-M   'P 1'
#
loop_
_entity.id
_entity.type
_entity.pdbx_description
1 polymer ?
#
loop_
_entity_poly.entity_id
_entity_poly.type
_entity_poly.pdbx_seq_one_letter_code
_entity_poly.pdbx_strand_id
1 'polypeptide(L)'
;MNKKIRNSFWMMAIATTSLAMSMTACSSDDNETANPFTTDPVESSTLYACGISQDGTRGVTDAANVVFTEDDILWFDVNTRELKFKDTEEPIYKKLEPFHEIEIRLGDDALFVVSSFVGLWDSRVFDNLVLCYGKMDGEVSLDGNYYLYDCYPLQFIDTDAVKANREKNAAQWETFTKYLESKGKLKK
;
A
#
# COMPACT_ATOMS: atom_id res chain seq x y z
N MET A 1 27.01 52.29 13.03
CA MET A 1 27.27 52.44 11.56
C MET A 1 26.08 51.84 10.80
N ASN A 2 25.33 52.75 10.17
CA ASN A 2 24.12 52.42 9.39
C ASN A 2 24.49 51.82 8.03
N LYS A 3 23.75 50.85 7.57
CA LYS A 3 23.49 50.68 6.15
C LYS A 3 22.10 50.11 5.91
N LYS A 4 21.19 50.96 5.48
CA LYS A 4 19.96 50.73 4.75
C LYS A 4 20.28 50.21 3.34
N ILE A 5 19.56 49.20 2.85
CA ILE A 5 19.30 48.96 1.42
C ILE A 5 17.91 48.33 1.38
N ARG A 6 16.93 49.01 1.04
CA ARG A 6 16.19 49.52 -0.14
C ARG A 6 15.50 48.40 -0.92
N ASN A 7 14.18 48.47 -0.83
CA ASN A 7 13.14 47.85 -1.62
C ASN A 7 13.41 47.83 -3.13
N SER A 8 12.99 46.80 -3.80
CA SER A 8 12.55 46.87 -5.18
C SER A 8 11.36 45.96 -5.39
N PHE A 9 10.21 46.58 -5.48
CA PHE A 9 8.97 46.10 -6.07
C PHE A 9 9.21 45.86 -7.57
N TRP A 10 8.83 44.68 -8.06
CA TRP A 10 8.52 44.49 -9.46
C TRP A 10 7.16 43.84 -9.58
N MET A 11 6.17 44.69 -9.86
CA MET A 11 4.90 44.32 -10.46
C MET A 11 5.15 44.04 -11.94
N MET A 12 4.70 42.92 -12.42
CA MET A 12 4.37 42.70 -13.83
C MET A 12 3.07 41.97 -13.95
N ALA A 13 2.06 42.73 -14.31
CA ALA A 13 0.79 42.26 -14.85
C ALA A 13 0.94 42.12 -16.37
N ILE A 14 0.56 40.99 -16.94
CA ILE A 14 0.22 40.85 -18.38
C ILE A 14 -0.82 39.70 -18.46
N ALA A 15 -2.06 40.07 -18.64
CA ALA A 15 -2.85 40.04 -19.87
C ALA A 15 -3.32 38.65 -20.33
N THR A 16 -4.60 38.47 -20.17
CA THR A 16 -5.53 37.53 -20.77
C THR A 16 -5.42 37.47 -22.30
N THR A 17 -5.34 36.27 -22.86
CA THR A 17 -5.86 36.00 -24.21
C THR A 17 -6.61 34.68 -24.23
N SER A 18 -7.90 34.78 -24.28
CA SER A 18 -8.85 33.77 -24.70
C SER A 18 -8.68 33.48 -26.19
N LEU A 19 -8.47 32.22 -26.55
CA LEU A 19 -8.64 31.75 -27.93
C LEU A 19 -9.56 30.54 -27.94
N ALA A 20 -10.79 30.79 -28.36
CA ALA A 20 -11.74 29.78 -28.74
C ALA A 20 -11.40 29.34 -30.18
N MET A 21 -11.25 28.05 -30.45
CA MET A 21 -11.40 27.49 -31.81
C MET A 21 -12.09 26.12 -31.73
N SER A 22 -13.31 26.14 -32.08
CA SER A 22 -14.13 25.43 -33.06
C SER A 22 -13.72 24.00 -33.43
N MET A 23 -14.74 23.17 -33.28
CA MET A 23 -14.92 21.81 -33.76
C MET A 23 -14.63 21.67 -35.27
N THR A 24 -13.99 20.58 -35.63
CA THR A 24 -14.23 19.92 -36.89
C THR A 24 -14.26 18.42 -36.66
N ALA A 25 -15.45 17.85 -36.89
CA ALA A 25 -15.64 16.43 -37.02
C ALA A 25 -15.15 16.02 -38.41
N CYS A 26 -14.37 14.96 -38.49
CA CYS A 26 -14.27 14.13 -39.68
C CYS A 26 -14.16 12.67 -39.25
N SER A 27 -15.17 11.93 -39.68
CA SER A 27 -15.20 10.47 -39.70
C SER A 27 -14.31 9.91 -40.79
N SER A 28 -13.77 8.79 -40.55
CA SER A 28 -13.76 7.53 -41.32
C SER A 28 -12.42 6.79 -41.30
N ASP A 29 -12.59 5.53 -40.97
CA ASP A 29 -12.03 4.29 -41.50
C ASP A 29 -10.66 3.79 -41.04
N ASP A 30 -10.81 2.70 -40.27
CA ASP A 30 -10.11 1.41 -40.38
C ASP A 30 -8.59 1.37 -40.48
N ASN A 31 -7.96 1.09 -39.30
CA ASN A 31 -7.07 -0.06 -39.18
C ASN A 31 -6.78 -0.35 -37.70
N GLU A 32 -7.47 -1.36 -37.17
CA GLU A 32 -7.18 -2.01 -35.93
C GLU A 32 -5.82 -2.70 -36.03
N THR A 33 -4.80 -2.06 -35.48
CA THR A 33 -3.63 -2.80 -35.02
C THR A 33 -3.79 -2.90 -33.49
N ALA A 34 -4.32 -4.04 -33.06
CA ALA A 34 -4.46 -4.40 -31.64
C ALA A 34 -3.11 -4.24 -30.93
N ASN A 35 -3.01 -3.23 -30.09
CA ASN A 35 -1.93 -3.07 -29.16
C ASN A 35 -2.35 -3.84 -27.87
N PRO A 36 -1.71 -4.97 -27.51
CA PRO A 36 -2.19 -5.84 -26.42
C PRO A 36 -1.82 -5.35 -25.01
N PHE A 37 -1.51 -4.07 -24.84
CA PHE A 37 -1.26 -3.46 -23.55
C PHE A 37 -2.18 -2.24 -23.32
N THR A 38 -3.48 -2.50 -23.23
CA THR A 38 -4.33 -1.59 -22.48
C THR A 38 -4.17 -1.95 -21.01
N THR A 39 -3.26 -1.26 -20.32
CA THR A 39 -3.34 -1.14 -18.88
C THR A 39 -4.58 -0.29 -18.59
N ASP A 40 -5.71 -0.95 -18.34
CA ASP A 40 -6.87 -0.27 -17.80
C ASP A 40 -6.43 0.50 -16.54
N PRO A 41 -6.82 1.77 -16.38
CA PRO A 41 -6.55 2.50 -15.14
C PRO A 41 -7.18 1.68 -14.01
N VAL A 42 -6.35 1.27 -13.05
CA VAL A 42 -6.79 0.59 -11.83
C VAL A 42 -7.98 1.38 -11.29
N GLU A 43 -9.14 0.76 -11.22
CA GLU A 43 -10.33 1.41 -10.65
C GLU A 43 -9.96 2.04 -9.31
N SER A 44 -10.34 3.30 -9.10
CA SER A 44 -9.85 4.19 -8.06
C SER A 44 -10.17 3.76 -6.60
N SER A 45 -10.40 2.47 -6.36
CA SER A 45 -10.76 1.92 -5.05
C SER A 45 -10.31 0.47 -4.82
N THR A 46 -9.30 -0.02 -5.54
CA THR A 46 -8.79 -1.39 -5.36
C THR A 46 -7.76 -1.43 -4.24
N LEU A 47 -7.87 -2.45 -3.36
CA LEU A 47 -6.87 -2.72 -2.32
C LEU A 47 -5.68 -3.48 -2.94
N TYR A 48 -4.48 -2.99 -2.69
CA TYR A 48 -3.24 -3.64 -3.11
C TYR A 48 -2.10 -3.33 -2.14
N ALA A 49 -1.03 -4.12 -2.23
CA ALA A 49 0.22 -3.87 -1.53
C ALA A 49 1.38 -3.76 -2.51
N CYS A 50 2.24 -2.78 -2.32
CA CYS A 50 3.46 -2.61 -3.10
C CYS A 50 4.69 -2.57 -2.20
N GLY A 51 5.79 -3.10 -2.73
CA GLY A 51 7.09 -3.08 -2.06
C GLY A 51 7.65 -1.67 -1.97
N ILE A 52 8.32 -1.37 -0.85
CA ILE A 52 9.10 -0.14 -0.67
C ILE A 52 10.56 -0.51 -0.91
N SER A 53 11.20 0.14 -1.90
CA SER A 53 12.61 -0.07 -2.20
C SER A 53 13.50 0.39 -1.06
N GLN A 54 14.71 -0.20 -0.93
CA GLN A 54 15.67 0.11 0.14
C GLN A 54 16.14 1.59 0.16
N ASP A 55 16.04 2.28 -0.98
CA ASP A 55 16.33 3.71 -1.09
C ASP A 55 15.15 4.59 -0.63
N GLY A 56 14.07 4.00 -0.13
CA GLY A 56 12.87 4.69 0.30
C GLY A 56 11.97 5.14 -0.86
N THR A 57 12.32 4.78 -2.10
CA THR A 57 11.45 5.03 -3.25
C THR A 57 10.23 4.14 -3.10
N ARG A 58 9.10 4.75 -2.81
CA ARG A 58 7.82 4.06 -2.84
C ARG A 58 7.51 3.76 -4.29
N GLY A 59 7.44 2.49 -4.62
CA GLY A 59 7.05 2.03 -5.95
C GLY A 59 5.61 2.44 -6.22
N VAL A 60 5.43 3.71 -6.59
CA VAL A 60 4.15 4.22 -7.02
C VAL A 60 3.79 3.46 -8.30
N THR A 61 2.86 2.51 -8.18
CA THR A 61 2.14 1.88 -9.30
C THR A 61 2.97 1.24 -10.42
N ASP A 62 4.25 0.96 -10.19
CA ASP A 62 4.97 0.09 -11.10
C ASP A 62 4.46 -1.35 -10.85
N ALA A 63 3.81 -1.94 -11.85
CA ALA A 63 3.26 -3.30 -11.76
C ALA A 63 4.33 -4.33 -11.30
N ALA A 64 5.61 -4.02 -11.48
CA ALA A 64 6.74 -4.82 -11.01
C ALA A 64 6.89 -4.87 -9.48
N ASN A 65 6.33 -3.91 -8.74
CA ASN A 65 6.44 -3.82 -7.29
C ASN A 65 5.16 -4.23 -6.54
N VAL A 66 4.10 -4.61 -7.25
CA VAL A 66 2.87 -5.11 -6.63
C VAL A 66 3.12 -6.50 -6.06
N VAL A 67 2.99 -6.62 -4.74
CA VAL A 67 3.16 -7.90 -4.01
C VAL A 67 1.87 -8.72 -4.04
N PHE A 68 0.74 -8.06 -3.75
CA PHE A 68 -0.59 -8.67 -3.85
C PHE A 68 -1.66 -7.61 -4.08
N THR A 69 -2.79 -8.06 -4.58
CA THR A 69 -4.01 -7.27 -4.76
C THR A 69 -5.16 -7.86 -3.95
N GLU A 70 -6.30 -7.17 -3.91
CA GLU A 70 -7.50 -7.72 -3.26
C GLU A 70 -7.93 -9.06 -3.85
N ASP A 71 -7.64 -9.30 -5.14
CA ASP A 71 -7.99 -10.55 -5.80
C ASP A 71 -7.19 -11.74 -5.30
N ASP A 72 -5.99 -11.50 -4.78
CA ASP A 72 -5.16 -12.53 -4.17
C ASP A 72 -5.67 -12.89 -2.77
N ILE A 73 -6.41 -12.00 -2.08
CA ILE A 73 -6.91 -12.21 -0.73
C ILE A 73 -8.17 -13.08 -0.77
N LEU A 74 -8.17 -14.19 -0.05
CA LEU A 74 -9.36 -14.98 0.23
C LEU A 74 -10.17 -14.37 1.37
N TRP A 75 -9.53 -14.08 2.50
CA TRP A 75 -10.15 -13.47 3.66
C TRP A 75 -9.11 -12.96 4.66
N PHE A 76 -9.55 -12.08 5.55
CA PHE A 76 -8.85 -11.61 6.73
C PHE A 76 -9.70 -11.86 7.97
N ASP A 77 -9.12 -12.46 9.00
CA ASP A 77 -9.77 -12.72 10.29
C ASP A 77 -9.28 -11.69 11.31
N VAL A 78 -10.20 -10.87 11.84
CA VAL A 78 -9.86 -9.79 12.77
C VAL A 78 -9.43 -10.29 14.14
N ASN A 79 -9.89 -11.50 14.55
CA ASN A 79 -9.59 -12.07 15.88
C ASN A 79 -8.21 -12.74 15.89
N THR A 80 -7.90 -13.51 14.86
CA THR A 80 -6.63 -14.23 14.75
C THR A 80 -5.56 -13.43 14.04
N ARG A 81 -5.94 -12.33 13.36
CA ARG A 81 -5.08 -11.51 12.50
C ARG A 81 -4.55 -12.25 11.27
N GLU A 82 -5.16 -13.40 10.95
CA GLU A 82 -4.77 -14.19 9.80
C GLU A 82 -5.25 -13.56 8.49
N LEU A 83 -4.31 -13.39 7.56
CA LEU A 83 -4.55 -12.95 6.18
C LEU A 83 -4.32 -14.11 5.24
N LYS A 84 -5.39 -14.67 4.72
CA LYS A 84 -5.34 -15.82 3.82
C LYS A 84 -5.31 -15.39 2.38
N PHE A 85 -4.31 -15.86 1.65
CA PHE A 85 -4.20 -15.68 0.21
C PHE A 85 -4.66 -16.91 -0.55
N LYS A 86 -5.02 -16.71 -1.81
CA LYS A 86 -5.23 -17.79 -2.79
C LYS A 86 -3.91 -18.53 -3.04
N ASP A 87 -4.01 -19.79 -3.37
CA ASP A 87 -2.87 -20.52 -3.89
C ASP A 87 -2.54 -20.00 -5.29
N THR A 88 -1.32 -19.52 -5.47
CA THR A 88 -0.80 -18.98 -6.73
C THR A 88 0.45 -19.74 -7.14
N GLU A 89 0.82 -19.70 -8.43
CA GLU A 89 2.04 -20.33 -8.93
C GLU A 89 3.29 -19.80 -8.22
N GLU A 90 3.31 -18.49 -7.94
CA GLU A 90 4.32 -17.83 -7.14
C GLU A 90 3.74 -17.47 -5.78
N PRO A 91 4.21 -18.10 -4.67
CA PRO A 91 3.75 -17.79 -3.33
C PRO A 91 4.05 -16.34 -2.93
N ILE A 92 3.16 -15.73 -2.15
CA ILE A 92 3.29 -14.33 -1.71
C ILE A 92 4.62 -14.08 -0.99
N TYR A 93 5.14 -15.03 -0.19
CA TYR A 93 6.41 -14.85 0.50
C TYR A 93 7.58 -14.61 -0.46
N LYS A 94 7.56 -15.20 -1.67
CA LYS A 94 8.58 -14.97 -2.69
C LYS A 94 8.51 -13.55 -3.26
N LYS A 95 7.32 -13.03 -3.45
CA LYS A 95 7.11 -11.64 -3.87
C LYS A 95 7.51 -10.63 -2.79
N LEU A 96 7.47 -11.04 -1.51
CA LEU A 96 7.88 -10.23 -0.37
C LEU A 96 9.40 -10.20 -0.18
N GLU A 97 10.13 -11.27 -0.53
CA GLU A 97 11.57 -11.40 -0.29
C GLU A 97 12.42 -10.18 -0.68
N PRO A 98 12.16 -9.45 -1.79
CA PRO A 98 12.95 -8.28 -2.17
C PRO A 98 12.73 -7.06 -1.28
N PHE A 99 11.67 -7.04 -0.45
CA PHE A 99 11.22 -5.85 0.26
C PHE A 99 11.29 -6.03 1.77
N HIS A 100 11.86 -5.05 2.48
CA HIS A 100 11.82 -4.99 3.94
C HIS A 100 10.51 -4.40 4.47
N GLU A 101 9.87 -3.57 3.66
CA GLU A 101 8.59 -2.94 3.96
C GLU A 101 7.70 -2.98 2.73
N ILE A 102 6.41 -3.04 2.98
CA ILE A 102 5.37 -2.89 1.97
C ILE A 102 4.41 -1.78 2.38
N GLU A 103 3.82 -1.14 1.42
CA GLU A 103 2.73 -0.18 1.64
C GLU A 103 1.42 -0.81 1.18
N ILE A 104 0.46 -0.96 2.09
CA ILE A 104 -0.92 -1.38 1.77
C ILE A 104 -1.69 -0.11 1.43
N ARG A 105 -2.35 -0.11 0.28
CA ARG A 105 -3.05 1.03 -0.29
C ARG A 105 -4.48 0.68 -0.67
N LEU A 106 -5.35 1.70 -0.66
CA LEU A 106 -6.68 1.64 -1.22
C LEU A 106 -6.80 2.73 -2.30
N GLY A 107 -6.70 2.34 -3.56
CA GLY A 107 -6.53 3.29 -4.64
C GLY A 107 -5.27 4.14 -4.43
N ASP A 108 -5.43 5.47 -4.45
CA ASP A 108 -4.32 6.41 -4.26
C ASP A 108 -3.97 6.65 -2.78
N ASP A 109 -4.80 6.15 -1.84
CA ASP A 109 -4.59 6.38 -0.41
C ASP A 109 -3.70 5.31 0.22
N ALA A 110 -2.60 5.71 0.85
CA ALA A 110 -1.78 4.85 1.67
C ALA A 110 -2.49 4.57 3.01
N LEU A 111 -2.76 3.30 3.31
CA LEU A 111 -3.34 2.88 4.57
C LEU A 111 -2.25 2.59 5.60
N PHE A 112 -1.33 1.68 5.29
CA PHE A 112 -0.31 1.22 6.21
C PHE A 112 1.04 1.07 5.53
N VAL A 113 2.10 1.36 6.28
CA VAL A 113 3.43 0.79 6.04
C VAL A 113 3.60 -0.38 7.00
N VAL A 114 3.96 -1.53 6.45
CA VAL A 114 4.03 -2.80 7.14
C VAL A 114 5.41 -3.38 6.94
N SER A 115 6.10 -3.74 8.04
CA SER A 115 7.35 -4.51 7.93
C SER A 115 7.03 -5.89 7.37
N SER A 116 7.74 -6.29 6.30
CA SER A 116 7.39 -7.48 5.56
C SER A 116 8.28 -8.66 5.91
N PHE A 117 7.68 -9.83 5.89
CA PHE A 117 8.33 -11.13 5.98
C PHE A 117 9.28 -11.29 7.16
N VAL A 118 8.71 -11.45 8.34
CA VAL A 118 9.43 -11.87 9.52
C VAL A 118 9.47 -13.40 9.52
N GLY A 119 10.65 -13.96 9.26
CA GLY A 119 10.88 -15.39 9.35
C GLY A 119 11.08 -15.85 10.80
N LEU A 120 11.05 -17.18 11.03
CA LEU A 120 11.27 -17.83 12.34
C LEU A 120 12.50 -17.38 13.11
N TRP A 121 13.51 -16.89 12.40
CA TRP A 121 14.82 -16.53 12.96
C TRP A 121 15.12 -15.04 12.87
N ASP A 122 14.08 -14.22 12.68
CA ASP A 122 14.27 -12.77 12.67
C ASP A 122 14.48 -12.27 14.10
N SER A 123 15.64 -11.68 14.36
CA SER A 123 16.00 -11.11 15.67
C SER A 123 15.62 -9.64 15.81
N ARG A 124 15.04 -9.04 14.77
CA ARG A 124 14.59 -7.64 14.78
C ARG A 124 13.36 -7.50 15.67
N VAL A 125 13.18 -6.29 16.19
CA VAL A 125 11.99 -5.91 16.97
C VAL A 125 11.27 -4.82 16.20
N PHE A 126 9.98 -5.01 16.02
CA PHE A 126 9.10 -4.04 15.36
C PHE A 126 7.97 -3.66 16.34
N ASP A 127 7.73 -2.38 16.50
CA ASP A 127 6.65 -1.79 17.30
C ASP A 127 5.47 -1.30 16.45
N ASN A 128 5.51 -1.56 15.14
CA ASN A 128 4.49 -1.24 14.15
C ASN A 128 3.94 -2.51 13.49
N LEU A 129 3.02 -2.34 12.52
CA LEU A 129 2.44 -3.45 11.78
C LEU A 129 3.50 -4.31 11.09
N VAL A 130 3.36 -5.63 11.22
CA VAL A 130 4.25 -6.63 10.68
C VAL A 130 3.45 -7.71 9.96
N LEU A 131 3.83 -8.02 8.72
CA LEU A 131 3.29 -9.16 8.00
C LEU A 131 4.21 -10.36 8.22
N CYS A 132 3.76 -11.31 9.04
CA CYS A 132 4.49 -12.52 9.38
C CYS A 132 4.01 -13.70 8.53
N TYR A 133 4.95 -14.48 8.02
CA TYR A 133 4.67 -15.81 7.47
C TYR A 133 4.75 -16.84 8.61
N GLY A 134 3.59 -17.43 8.95
CA GLY A 134 3.45 -18.32 10.09
C GLY A 134 2.92 -17.65 11.36
N LYS A 135 2.32 -18.46 12.22
CA LYS A 135 1.68 -18.03 13.46
C LYS A 135 2.70 -17.84 14.58
N MET A 136 2.52 -16.78 15.39
CA MET A 136 3.46 -16.34 16.44
C MET A 136 2.79 -16.27 17.82
N ASP A 137 2.10 -17.33 18.26
CA ASP A 137 1.39 -17.40 19.51
C ASP A 137 2.02 -18.40 20.52
N GLY A 138 3.27 -18.14 20.91
CA GLY A 138 4.00 -18.98 21.87
C GLY A 138 5.01 -19.90 21.20
N GLU A 139 4.61 -20.87 20.38
CA GLU A 139 5.50 -21.60 19.50
C GLU A 139 5.31 -21.09 18.07
N VAL A 140 6.39 -20.65 17.48
CA VAL A 140 6.37 -20.18 16.07
C VAL A 140 6.08 -21.39 15.18
N SER A 141 4.98 -21.32 14.45
CA SER A 141 4.58 -22.36 13.50
C SER A 141 4.53 -21.81 12.09
N LEU A 142 5.25 -22.47 11.16
CA LEU A 142 5.11 -22.22 9.72
C LEU A 142 3.91 -23.00 9.19
N ASP A 143 2.72 -22.47 9.37
CA ASP A 143 1.47 -23.10 8.92
C ASP A 143 1.11 -22.78 7.45
N GLY A 144 1.97 -22.02 6.77
CA GLY A 144 1.74 -21.60 5.38
C GLY A 144 0.78 -20.42 5.24
N ASN A 145 0.35 -19.84 6.36
CA ASN A 145 -0.54 -18.69 6.40
C ASN A 145 0.23 -17.40 6.74
N TYR A 146 -0.42 -16.26 6.55
CA TYR A 146 0.14 -14.96 6.84
C TYR A 146 -0.65 -14.30 7.97
N TYR A 147 0.04 -13.51 8.79
CA TYR A 147 -0.56 -12.84 9.94
C TYR A 147 -0.12 -11.37 9.97
N LEU A 148 -1.09 -10.48 10.09
CA LEU A 148 -0.84 -9.04 10.19
C LEU A 148 -0.91 -8.60 11.66
N TYR A 149 0.21 -8.67 12.36
CA TYR A 149 0.32 -8.31 13.77
C TYR A 149 0.66 -6.84 13.98
N ASP A 150 0.33 -6.32 15.17
CA ASP A 150 0.62 -4.94 15.56
C ASP A 150 2.09 -4.73 15.96
N CYS A 151 2.83 -5.82 16.22
CA CYS A 151 4.26 -5.80 16.59
C CYS A 151 4.91 -7.17 16.38
N TYR A 152 6.24 -7.20 16.44
CA TYR A 152 7.03 -8.43 16.53
C TYR A 152 8.25 -8.22 17.45
N PRO A 153 8.58 -9.16 18.35
CA PRO A 153 7.77 -10.32 18.77
C PRO A 153 6.53 -9.92 19.59
N LEU A 154 5.53 -10.81 19.65
CA LEU A 154 4.22 -10.50 20.29
C LEU A 154 4.30 -10.19 21.79
N GLN A 155 5.38 -10.55 22.48
CA GLN A 155 5.61 -10.19 23.89
C GLN A 155 5.64 -8.68 24.13
N PHE A 156 5.85 -7.85 23.09
CA PHE A 156 5.86 -6.39 23.17
C PHE A 156 4.49 -5.74 22.90
N ILE A 157 3.42 -6.53 22.75
CA ILE A 157 2.07 -6.05 22.36
C ILE A 157 1.50 -4.98 23.30
N ASP A 158 1.90 -5.01 24.57
CA ASP A 158 1.42 -4.12 25.62
C ASP A 158 2.33 -2.91 25.88
N THR A 159 3.39 -2.73 25.10
CA THR A 159 4.27 -1.56 25.24
C THR A 159 3.57 -0.28 24.78
N ASP A 160 4.00 0.85 25.36
CA ASP A 160 3.43 2.16 25.01
C ASP A 160 3.65 2.53 23.55
N ALA A 161 4.78 2.13 22.97
CA ALA A 161 5.08 2.36 21.56
C ALA A 161 4.07 1.64 20.64
N VAL A 162 3.79 0.36 20.91
CA VAL A 162 2.81 -0.43 20.14
C VAL A 162 1.40 0.14 20.29
N LYS A 163 1.01 0.52 21.52
CA LYS A 163 -0.29 1.17 21.77
C LYS A 163 -0.44 2.47 21.00
N ALA A 164 0.58 3.33 21.04
CA ALA A 164 0.58 4.59 20.31
C ALA A 164 0.48 4.37 18.77
N ASN A 165 1.21 3.39 18.22
CA ASN A 165 1.13 3.04 16.81
C ASN A 165 -0.24 2.46 16.42
N ARG A 166 -0.86 1.66 17.31
CA ARG A 166 -2.23 1.16 17.10
C ARG A 166 -3.25 2.29 17.08
N GLU A 167 -3.16 3.24 18.01
CA GLU A 167 -4.03 4.42 18.03
C GLU A 167 -3.85 5.29 16.77
N LYS A 168 -2.60 5.51 16.36
CA LYS A 168 -2.28 6.25 15.13
C LYS A 168 -2.89 5.61 13.89
N ASN A 169 -2.92 4.29 13.82
CA ASN A 169 -3.41 3.53 12.67
C ASN A 169 -4.92 3.19 12.75
N ALA A 170 -5.63 3.60 13.80
CA ALA A 170 -7.00 3.15 14.06
C ALA A 170 -7.98 3.49 12.92
N ALA A 171 -7.89 4.70 12.34
CA ALA A 171 -8.76 5.14 11.25
C ALA A 171 -8.49 4.35 9.96
N GLN A 172 -7.22 4.12 9.63
CA GLN A 172 -6.80 3.33 8.47
C GLN A 172 -7.21 1.86 8.64
N TRP A 173 -7.11 1.35 9.87
CA TRP A 173 -7.55 0.00 10.23
C TRP A 173 -9.06 -0.19 10.03
N GLU A 174 -9.84 0.80 10.45
CA GLU A 174 -11.28 0.82 10.20
C GLU A 174 -11.60 0.83 8.70
N THR A 175 -10.88 1.65 7.92
CA THR A 175 -11.03 1.72 6.45
C THR A 175 -10.71 0.37 5.82
N PHE A 176 -9.60 -0.26 6.18
CA PHE A 176 -9.17 -1.56 5.68
C PHE A 176 -10.19 -2.66 5.98
N THR A 177 -10.64 -2.76 7.22
CA THR A 177 -11.60 -3.80 7.63
C THR A 177 -12.97 -3.59 7.00
N LYS A 178 -13.49 -2.36 6.92
CA LYS A 178 -14.75 -2.04 6.23
C LYS A 178 -14.68 -2.38 4.74
N TYR A 179 -13.54 -2.08 4.11
CA TYR A 179 -13.34 -2.43 2.71
C TYR A 179 -13.42 -3.94 2.50
N LEU A 180 -12.66 -4.74 3.27
CA LEU A 180 -12.70 -6.20 3.18
C LEU A 180 -14.09 -6.77 3.52
N GLU A 181 -14.81 -6.16 4.48
CA GLU A 181 -16.20 -6.53 4.78
C GLU A 181 -17.14 -6.30 3.58
N SER A 182 -17.01 -5.15 2.92
CA SER A 182 -17.82 -4.83 1.72
C SER A 182 -17.58 -5.79 0.56
N LYS A 183 -16.38 -6.39 0.52
CA LYS A 183 -16.01 -7.41 -0.48
C LYS A 183 -16.32 -8.85 -0.02
N GLY A 184 -16.89 -9.03 1.17
CA GLY A 184 -17.19 -10.36 1.73
C GLY A 184 -15.93 -11.15 2.13
N LYS A 185 -14.82 -10.44 2.38
CA LYS A 185 -13.51 -11.03 2.68
C LYS A 185 -13.11 -10.85 4.16
N LEU A 186 -14.00 -10.36 5.02
CA LEU A 186 -13.74 -10.20 6.45
C LEU A 186 -14.38 -11.33 7.24
N LYS A 187 -13.61 -11.98 8.12
CA LYS A 187 -14.09 -12.88 9.17
C LYS A 187 -14.08 -12.16 10.52
N LYS A 188 -15.12 -12.44 11.34
CA LYS A 188 -15.31 -11.87 12.69
C LYS A 188 -15.44 -12.98 13.73
#